data_23f4429c29ba4379e2c9160a6c9edb05
#
_entry.id   23f4429c29ba4379e2c9160a6c9edb05
#
_cell.length_a   1.000
_cell.length_b   1.000
_cell.length_c   1.000
_cell.angle_alpha   90.00
_cell.angle_beta   90.00
_cell.angle_gamma   90.00
#
_symmetry.space_group_name_H-M   'P 1'
#
loop_
_entity.id
_entity.type
_entity.pdbx_description
1 polymer ?
#
loop_
_entity_poly.entity_id
_entity_poly.type
_entity_poly.pdbx_seq_one_letter_code
_entity_poly.pdbx_strand_id
1 'polypeptide(L)'
;MKKITITDMKKTLIVGTVAYDDIETAKGSSGRVLGGSGTYIALACSHFASHSSVVSVVGGDFEQRHLDLLNKKGIETSSIEIISNGKTFYWKGKYHNDWNKRDTIITEVNVLEKFNPIVSEEFKTPDVAVLGNLHPLVQKSVLDQLKTAPKAIILDTMNFWMDTALEDLKSVIRRVNIIVINDEEAKQLSGKESLLDAAEEIQKFGLKYIIIKKGEHGAMLFGENQHFNL
;
A
#
# COMPACT_ATOMS: atom_id res chain seq x y z
N MET A 1 -11.64 13.27 -22.69
CA MET A 1 -10.81 12.40 -21.83
C MET A 1 -10.53 11.09 -22.57
N LYS A 2 -9.25 10.69 -22.78
CA LYS A 2 -8.95 9.31 -23.28
C LYS A 2 -9.33 8.33 -22.18
N LYS A 3 -10.20 7.37 -22.50
CA LYS A 3 -10.48 6.23 -21.62
C LYS A 3 -9.17 5.46 -21.42
N ILE A 4 -8.67 5.38 -20.19
CA ILE A 4 -7.55 4.49 -19.85
C ILE A 4 -8.14 3.09 -19.80
N THR A 5 -7.76 2.24 -20.76
CA THR A 5 -8.09 0.81 -20.74
C THR A 5 -7.04 0.08 -19.92
N ILE A 6 -7.41 -0.97 -19.21
CA ILE A 6 -6.50 -1.83 -18.41
C ILE A 6 -5.34 -2.35 -19.30
N THR A 7 -5.60 -2.60 -20.58
CA THR A 7 -4.60 -3.00 -21.59
C THR A 7 -3.52 -1.95 -21.86
N ASP A 8 -3.70 -0.69 -21.44
CA ASP A 8 -2.72 0.39 -21.60
C ASP A 8 -1.77 0.53 -20.40
N MET A 9 -1.99 -0.22 -19.33
CA MET A 9 -1.14 -0.23 -18.13
C MET A 9 -0.10 -1.35 -18.24
N LYS A 10 1.04 -1.05 -18.86
CA LYS A 10 2.07 -2.06 -19.12
C LYS A 10 3.05 -2.21 -17.97
N LYS A 11 3.35 -1.14 -17.25
CA LYS A 11 4.38 -1.09 -16.22
C LYS A 11 3.85 -0.52 -14.91
N THR A 12 3.87 -1.33 -13.84
CA THR A 12 3.39 -0.92 -12.51
C THR A 12 4.52 -0.99 -11.49
N LEU A 13 4.82 0.16 -10.87
CA LEU A 13 5.72 0.23 -9.72
C LEU A 13 4.91 0.09 -8.43
N ILE A 14 5.29 -0.84 -7.58
CA ILE A 14 4.65 -1.09 -6.30
C ILE A 14 5.68 -0.84 -5.20
N VAL A 15 5.31 -0.05 -4.22
CA VAL A 15 6.13 0.20 -3.02
C VAL A 15 5.32 -0.23 -1.82
N GLY A 16 5.88 -1.07 -0.98
CA GLY A 16 5.16 -1.57 0.18
C GLY A 16 5.95 -2.62 0.95
N THR A 17 5.45 -3.01 2.09
CA THR A 17 6.09 -4.05 2.89
C THR A 17 5.97 -5.41 2.20
N VAL A 18 7.09 -6.15 2.18
CA VAL A 18 7.14 -7.60 2.00
C VAL A 18 7.53 -8.15 3.35
N ALA A 19 6.68 -8.96 3.96
CA ALA A 19 6.70 -9.17 5.39
C ALA A 19 6.28 -10.59 5.78
N TYR A 20 6.39 -10.88 7.06
CA TYR A 20 5.71 -12.00 7.68
C TYR A 20 4.57 -11.52 8.59
N ASP A 21 3.41 -12.13 8.42
CA ASP A 21 2.26 -11.93 9.28
C ASP A 21 1.97 -13.23 10.08
N ASP A 22 1.43 -13.10 11.30
CA ASP A 22 0.86 -14.18 12.10
C ASP A 22 -0.53 -13.75 12.54
N ILE A 23 -1.55 -14.44 12.05
CA ILE A 23 -2.94 -14.09 12.28
C ILE A 23 -3.55 -15.07 13.26
N GLU A 24 -3.94 -14.56 14.44
CA GLU A 24 -4.68 -15.30 15.45
C GLU A 24 -6.18 -15.00 15.34
N THR A 25 -6.99 -16.04 15.40
CA THR A 25 -8.46 -15.96 15.41
C THR A 25 -9.02 -16.91 16.46
N ALA A 26 -10.31 -16.85 16.73
CA ALA A 26 -10.99 -17.83 17.58
C ALA A 26 -10.86 -19.29 17.07
N LYS A 27 -10.52 -19.48 15.78
CA LYS A 27 -10.37 -20.80 15.14
C LYS A 27 -8.92 -21.32 15.15
N GLY A 28 -7.95 -20.51 15.57
CA GLY A 28 -6.54 -20.85 15.60
C GLY A 28 -5.62 -19.76 15.09
N SER A 29 -4.34 -20.07 14.94
CA SER A 29 -3.30 -19.18 14.41
C SER A 29 -2.79 -19.70 13.08
N SER A 30 -2.46 -18.76 12.16
CA SER A 30 -1.83 -19.10 10.87
C SER A 30 -0.37 -19.54 11.03
N GLY A 31 0.26 -19.18 12.16
CA GLY A 31 1.70 -19.13 12.24
C GLY A 31 2.27 -18.08 11.29
N ARG A 32 3.57 -18.09 11.07
CA ARG A 32 4.28 -17.16 10.20
C ARG A 32 3.96 -17.45 8.73
N VAL A 33 3.28 -16.51 8.07
CA VAL A 33 2.89 -16.59 6.65
C VAL A 33 3.40 -15.37 5.88
N LEU A 34 3.50 -15.49 4.55
CA LEU A 34 3.82 -14.36 3.68
C LEU A 34 2.74 -13.29 3.81
N GLY A 35 3.16 -12.07 4.10
CA GLY A 35 2.32 -10.91 4.33
C GLY A 35 2.91 -9.63 3.77
N GLY A 36 2.35 -8.51 4.22
CA GLY A 36 2.77 -7.18 3.85
C GLY A 36 1.99 -6.56 2.69
N SER A 37 1.78 -5.24 2.73
CA SER A 37 1.01 -4.48 1.74
C SER A 37 1.55 -4.62 0.33
N GLY A 38 2.88 -4.56 0.16
CA GLY A 38 3.55 -4.72 -1.15
C GLY A 38 3.28 -6.09 -1.76
N THR A 39 3.30 -7.15 -0.96
CA THR A 39 2.99 -8.51 -1.41
C THR A 39 1.57 -8.61 -1.96
N TYR A 40 0.57 -8.17 -1.19
CA TYR A 40 -0.83 -8.29 -1.59
C TYR A 40 -1.17 -7.41 -2.80
N ILE A 41 -0.64 -6.17 -2.83
CA ILE A 41 -0.79 -5.27 -3.98
C ILE A 41 -0.19 -5.91 -5.23
N ALA A 42 1.02 -6.47 -5.13
CA ALA A 42 1.69 -7.08 -6.27
C ALA A 42 0.94 -8.30 -6.81
N LEU A 43 0.49 -9.19 -5.92
CA LEU A 43 -0.30 -10.35 -6.31
C LEU A 43 -1.63 -9.94 -6.96
N ALA A 44 -2.32 -8.92 -6.44
CA ALA A 44 -3.52 -8.38 -7.07
C ALA A 44 -3.21 -7.76 -8.45
N CYS A 45 -2.17 -6.93 -8.55
CA CYS A 45 -1.76 -6.31 -9.81
C CYS A 45 -1.35 -7.34 -10.87
N SER A 46 -0.79 -8.49 -10.49
CA SER A 46 -0.36 -9.53 -11.44
C SER A 46 -1.51 -10.08 -12.31
N HIS A 47 -2.76 -9.86 -11.93
CA HIS A 47 -3.93 -10.22 -12.72
C HIS A 47 -4.29 -9.19 -13.79
N PHE A 48 -3.74 -7.97 -13.72
CA PHE A 48 -4.15 -6.85 -14.57
C PHE A 48 -2.97 -6.18 -15.30
N ALA A 49 -1.80 -6.12 -14.67
CA ALA A 49 -0.60 -5.51 -15.23
C ALA A 49 0.26 -6.57 -15.91
N SER A 50 0.84 -6.22 -17.06
CA SER A 50 1.74 -7.13 -17.79
C SER A 50 3.15 -7.17 -17.20
N HIS A 51 3.57 -6.14 -16.48
CA HIS A 51 4.90 -6.01 -15.88
C HIS A 51 4.82 -5.20 -14.58
N SER A 52 5.16 -5.81 -13.47
CA SER A 52 5.13 -5.18 -12.14
C SER A 52 6.45 -5.40 -11.42
N SER A 53 6.90 -4.40 -10.65
CA SER A 53 8.05 -4.51 -9.75
C SER A 53 7.67 -4.07 -8.36
N VAL A 54 8.24 -4.76 -7.36
CA VAL A 54 8.06 -4.42 -5.93
C VAL A 54 9.34 -3.85 -5.38
N VAL A 55 9.26 -2.64 -4.84
CA VAL A 55 10.32 -2.00 -4.05
C VAL A 55 10.03 -2.23 -2.58
N SER A 56 10.90 -2.97 -1.92
CA SER A 56 10.78 -3.35 -0.51
C SER A 56 12.12 -3.73 0.09
N VAL A 57 12.13 -4.14 1.35
CA VAL A 57 13.28 -4.71 2.05
C VAL A 57 12.88 -5.92 2.88
N VAL A 58 13.72 -6.95 2.88
CA VAL A 58 13.54 -8.15 3.70
C VAL A 58 14.84 -8.52 4.40
N GLY A 59 14.75 -9.28 5.47
CA GLY A 59 15.91 -9.83 6.16
C GLY A 59 16.45 -11.11 5.51
N GLY A 60 17.62 -11.60 5.99
CA GLY A 60 18.17 -12.88 5.58
C GLY A 60 17.35 -14.10 6.01
N ASP A 61 16.35 -13.89 6.88
CA ASP A 61 15.38 -14.90 7.30
C ASP A 61 14.21 -15.06 6.33
N PHE A 62 14.14 -14.25 5.26
CA PHE A 62 13.07 -14.31 4.28
C PHE A 62 13.27 -15.52 3.36
N GLU A 63 12.28 -16.39 3.31
CA GLU A 63 12.38 -17.63 2.56
C GLU A 63 12.34 -17.41 1.04
N GLN A 64 13.31 -17.97 0.32
CA GLN A 64 13.43 -17.86 -1.14
C GLN A 64 12.15 -18.27 -1.88
N ARG A 65 11.42 -19.26 -1.37
CA ARG A 65 10.15 -19.71 -1.97
C ARG A 65 9.12 -18.59 -2.16
N HIS A 66 9.17 -17.54 -1.33
CA HIS A 66 8.25 -16.39 -1.44
C HIS A 66 8.65 -15.47 -2.59
N LEU A 67 9.96 -15.24 -2.78
CA LEU A 67 10.46 -14.52 -3.95
C LEU A 67 10.15 -15.29 -5.24
N ASP A 68 10.33 -16.61 -5.21
CA ASP A 68 10.02 -17.49 -6.36
C ASP A 68 8.53 -17.45 -6.69
N LEU A 69 7.64 -17.39 -5.68
CA LEU A 69 6.21 -17.24 -5.88
C LEU A 69 5.88 -15.93 -6.61
N LEU A 70 6.47 -14.81 -6.17
CA LEU A 70 6.26 -13.49 -6.79
C LEU A 70 6.77 -13.50 -8.24
N ASN A 71 7.97 -14.00 -8.47
CA ASN A 71 8.57 -14.10 -9.82
C ASN A 71 7.72 -14.99 -10.75
N LYS A 72 7.20 -16.11 -10.25
CA LYS A 72 6.30 -17.00 -11.01
C LYS A 72 5.00 -16.31 -11.42
N LYS A 73 4.58 -15.28 -10.69
CA LYS A 73 3.41 -14.45 -11.01
C LYS A 73 3.75 -13.27 -11.93
N GLY A 74 4.98 -13.20 -12.47
CA GLY A 74 5.42 -12.11 -13.34
C GLY A 74 5.74 -10.81 -12.60
N ILE A 75 5.97 -10.90 -11.29
CA ILE A 75 6.33 -9.76 -10.45
C ILE A 75 7.85 -9.72 -10.32
N GLU A 76 8.47 -8.63 -10.73
CA GLU A 76 9.92 -8.46 -10.59
C GLU A 76 10.29 -8.14 -9.13
N THR A 77 11.24 -8.92 -8.59
CA THR A 77 11.70 -8.83 -7.20
C THR A 77 13.11 -8.28 -7.06
N SER A 78 13.76 -7.85 -8.15
CA SER A 78 15.13 -7.32 -8.12
C SER A 78 15.28 -6.03 -7.32
N SER A 79 14.18 -5.29 -7.09
CA SER A 79 14.13 -4.10 -6.23
C SER A 79 13.73 -4.41 -4.77
N ILE A 80 13.67 -5.69 -4.39
CA ILE A 80 13.56 -6.10 -2.99
C ILE A 80 14.97 -6.26 -2.44
N GLU A 81 15.37 -5.35 -1.55
CA GLU A 81 16.67 -5.42 -0.87
C GLU A 81 16.69 -6.56 0.15
N ILE A 82 17.78 -7.35 0.19
CA ILE A 82 17.95 -8.43 1.17
C ILE A 82 19.08 -8.07 2.12
N ILE A 83 18.77 -7.81 3.39
CA ILE A 83 19.73 -7.53 4.44
C ILE A 83 20.10 -8.84 5.15
N SER A 84 21.21 -9.47 4.75
CA SER A 84 21.59 -10.83 5.17
C SER A 84 21.65 -11.04 6.69
N ASN A 85 22.09 -10.04 7.45
CA ASN A 85 22.21 -10.10 8.91
C ASN A 85 21.00 -9.49 9.63
N GLY A 86 19.93 -9.14 8.90
CA GLY A 86 18.70 -8.57 9.44
C GLY A 86 17.56 -9.59 9.50
N LYS A 87 16.48 -9.20 10.18
CA LYS A 87 15.22 -9.92 10.19
C LYS A 87 14.19 -9.17 9.36
N THR A 88 13.32 -9.91 8.69
CA THR A 88 12.18 -9.38 7.97
C THR A 88 11.17 -8.74 8.92
N PHE A 89 10.48 -7.69 8.48
CA PHE A 89 9.36 -7.12 9.21
C PHE A 89 8.37 -8.24 9.58
N TYR A 90 7.93 -8.23 10.83
CA TYR A 90 6.99 -9.20 11.35
C TYR A 90 5.85 -8.51 12.10
N TRP A 91 4.63 -8.90 11.79
CA TRP A 91 3.44 -8.44 12.47
C TRP A 91 2.62 -9.63 12.96
N LYS A 92 2.15 -9.55 14.21
CA LYS A 92 1.19 -10.48 14.77
C LYS A 92 -0.05 -9.75 15.22
N GLY A 93 -1.20 -10.18 14.72
CA GLY A 93 -2.50 -9.62 15.06
C GLY A 93 -3.51 -10.67 15.46
N LYS A 94 -4.44 -10.27 16.33
CA LYS A 94 -5.57 -11.07 16.76
C LYS A 94 -6.87 -10.45 16.26
N TYR A 95 -7.59 -11.20 15.46
CA TYR A 95 -8.92 -10.83 15.01
C TYR A 95 -9.97 -11.34 15.98
N HIS A 96 -10.94 -10.49 16.31
CA HIS A 96 -12.09 -10.81 17.14
C HIS A 96 -13.19 -11.51 16.33
N ASN A 97 -14.33 -11.83 16.97
CA ASN A 97 -15.50 -12.35 16.26
C ASN A 97 -16.07 -11.34 15.26
N ASP A 98 -15.93 -10.05 15.55
CA ASP A 98 -16.11 -8.98 14.57
C ASP A 98 -14.79 -8.82 13.79
N TRP A 99 -14.77 -9.31 12.55
CA TRP A 99 -13.60 -9.30 11.67
C TRP A 99 -13.06 -7.92 11.32
N ASN A 100 -13.83 -6.86 11.58
CA ASN A 100 -13.39 -5.48 11.42
C ASN A 100 -12.53 -5.00 12.60
N LYS A 101 -12.54 -5.75 13.71
CA LYS A 101 -11.77 -5.45 14.92
C LYS A 101 -10.59 -6.38 15.08
N ARG A 102 -9.41 -5.80 15.15
CA ARG A 102 -8.16 -6.52 15.42
C ARG A 102 -7.32 -5.81 16.47
N ASP A 103 -6.60 -6.57 17.27
CA ASP A 103 -5.54 -6.09 18.13
C ASP A 103 -4.18 -6.40 17.52
N THR A 104 -3.27 -5.46 17.53
CA THR A 104 -1.86 -5.71 17.25
C THR A 104 -1.20 -6.28 18.50
N ILE A 105 -0.68 -7.51 18.43
CA ILE A 105 0.02 -8.17 19.53
C ILE A 105 1.51 -7.86 19.48
N ILE A 106 2.13 -7.98 18.28
CA ILE A 106 3.55 -7.77 18.06
C ILE A 106 3.75 -7.01 16.77
N THR A 107 4.67 -6.05 16.77
CA THR A 107 5.23 -5.43 15.58
C THR A 107 6.73 -5.37 15.73
N GLU A 108 7.46 -6.13 14.92
CA GLU A 108 8.92 -6.07 14.82
C GLU A 108 9.28 -5.37 13.52
N VAL A 109 9.71 -4.12 13.60
CA VAL A 109 10.03 -3.29 12.43
C VAL A 109 11.27 -3.81 11.69
N ASN A 110 12.27 -4.28 12.44
CA ASN A 110 13.46 -4.96 11.92
C ASN A 110 14.15 -4.16 10.79
N VAL A 111 14.48 -4.80 9.64
CA VAL A 111 15.16 -4.13 8.51
C VAL A 111 14.39 -2.96 7.92
N LEU A 112 13.08 -2.90 8.12
CA LEU A 112 12.24 -1.82 7.60
C LEU A 112 12.55 -0.46 8.27
N GLU A 113 13.10 -0.46 9.51
CA GLU A 113 13.41 0.77 10.25
C GLU A 113 14.39 1.69 9.49
N LYS A 114 15.35 1.08 8.77
CA LYS A 114 16.39 1.79 8.03
C LYS A 114 16.21 1.72 6.51
N PHE A 115 15.03 1.31 6.07
CA PHE A 115 14.78 1.13 4.65
C PHE A 115 14.88 2.44 3.88
N ASN A 116 15.81 2.47 2.94
CA ASN A 116 15.98 3.55 1.97
C ASN A 116 15.73 3.00 0.57
N PRO A 117 14.54 3.22 -0.02
CA PRO A 117 14.13 2.57 -1.25
C PRO A 117 14.98 3.03 -2.44
N ILE A 118 15.36 2.06 -3.29
CA ILE A 118 16.01 2.32 -4.57
C ILE A 118 15.11 1.78 -5.67
N VAL A 119 14.62 2.68 -6.52
CA VAL A 119 13.83 2.32 -7.70
C VAL A 119 14.79 1.96 -8.84
N SER A 120 14.64 0.77 -9.42
CA SER A 120 15.44 0.36 -10.57
C SER A 120 15.21 1.30 -11.77
N GLU A 121 16.23 1.52 -12.60
CA GLU A 121 16.15 2.46 -13.74
C GLU A 121 14.95 2.16 -14.66
N GLU A 122 14.65 0.89 -14.87
CA GLU A 122 13.53 0.46 -15.67
C GLU A 122 12.19 0.95 -15.13
N PHE A 123 12.03 0.99 -13.79
CA PHE A 123 10.77 1.38 -13.14
C PHE A 123 10.72 2.84 -12.68
N LYS A 124 11.70 3.68 -13.06
CA LYS A 124 11.61 5.14 -12.88
C LYS A 124 10.66 5.84 -13.85
N THR A 125 10.12 5.10 -14.82
CA THR A 125 9.11 5.59 -15.78
C THR A 125 7.90 4.65 -15.83
N PRO A 126 7.19 4.45 -14.70
CA PRO A 126 6.06 3.53 -14.65
C PRO A 126 4.81 4.16 -15.29
N ASP A 127 3.89 3.34 -15.78
CA ASP A 127 2.55 3.80 -16.17
C ASP A 127 1.69 4.08 -14.93
N VAL A 128 1.83 3.25 -13.89
CA VAL A 128 1.13 3.36 -12.61
C VAL A 128 2.12 3.18 -11.47
N ALA A 129 1.98 3.96 -10.42
CA ALA A 129 2.67 3.75 -9.15
C ALA A 129 1.65 3.49 -8.03
N VAL A 130 1.87 2.46 -7.24
CA VAL A 130 1.06 2.13 -6.07
C VAL A 130 1.94 2.20 -4.83
N LEU A 131 1.64 3.17 -3.98
CA LEU A 131 2.33 3.40 -2.71
C LEU A 131 1.54 2.71 -1.61
N GLY A 132 1.93 1.48 -1.29
CA GLY A 132 1.38 0.73 -0.17
C GLY A 132 1.78 1.30 1.17
N ASN A 133 1.19 0.77 2.24
CA ASN A 133 1.39 1.26 3.59
C ASN A 133 2.86 1.16 4.05
N LEU A 134 3.52 2.31 4.10
CA LEU A 134 4.89 2.55 4.57
C LEU A 134 4.98 3.95 5.18
N HIS A 135 6.11 4.24 5.85
CA HIS A 135 6.37 5.59 6.34
C HIS A 135 6.28 6.61 5.19
N PRO A 136 5.57 7.75 5.34
CA PRO A 136 5.37 8.73 4.27
C PRO A 136 6.66 9.24 3.62
N LEU A 137 7.77 9.37 4.37
CA LEU A 137 9.07 9.76 3.81
C LEU A 137 9.63 8.71 2.85
N VAL A 138 9.37 7.41 3.09
CA VAL A 138 9.75 6.34 2.16
C VAL A 138 8.94 6.46 0.86
N GLN A 139 7.61 6.64 0.97
CA GLN A 139 6.74 6.86 -0.17
C GLN A 139 7.17 8.12 -0.97
N LYS A 140 7.49 9.21 -0.27
CA LYS A 140 8.00 10.45 -0.88
C LYS A 140 9.32 10.21 -1.61
N SER A 141 10.28 9.52 -1.00
CA SER A 141 11.57 9.20 -1.60
C SER A 141 11.42 8.43 -2.92
N VAL A 142 10.45 7.51 -3.00
CA VAL A 142 10.16 6.81 -4.26
C VAL A 142 9.61 7.77 -5.31
N LEU A 143 8.66 8.63 -4.96
CA LEU A 143 8.11 9.63 -5.88
C LEU A 143 9.19 10.59 -6.42
N ASP A 144 10.20 10.91 -5.58
CA ASP A 144 11.31 11.80 -5.97
C ASP A 144 12.27 11.15 -6.98
N GLN A 145 12.28 9.80 -7.07
CA GLN A 145 13.10 9.05 -8.02
C GLN A 145 12.44 8.86 -9.39
N LEU A 146 11.14 9.16 -9.55
CA LEU A 146 10.45 9.00 -10.82
C LEU A 146 10.92 10.05 -11.83
N LYS A 147 11.25 9.60 -13.05
CA LYS A 147 11.69 10.47 -14.16
C LYS A 147 10.52 11.06 -14.96
N THR A 148 9.37 10.38 -14.93
CA THR A 148 8.15 10.82 -15.61
C THR A 148 6.96 10.68 -14.67
N ALA A 149 5.97 11.56 -14.83
CA ALA A 149 4.72 11.43 -14.08
C ALA A 149 3.93 10.21 -14.56
N PRO A 150 3.59 9.24 -13.68
CA PRO A 150 2.71 8.14 -14.00
C PRO A 150 1.31 8.63 -14.43
N LYS A 151 0.57 7.80 -15.17
CA LYS A 151 -0.84 8.06 -15.50
C LYS A 151 -1.72 8.08 -14.25
N ALA A 152 -1.36 7.28 -13.25
CA ALA A 152 -2.00 7.25 -11.94
C ALA A 152 -0.98 6.94 -10.84
N ILE A 153 -1.10 7.64 -9.72
CA ILE A 153 -0.40 7.34 -8.47
C ILE A 153 -1.47 7.08 -7.41
N ILE A 154 -1.42 5.89 -6.82
CA ILE A 154 -2.37 5.40 -5.83
C ILE A 154 -1.65 5.31 -4.49
N LEU A 155 -2.28 5.84 -3.45
CA LEU A 155 -1.75 5.83 -2.08
C LEU A 155 -2.63 5.00 -1.16
N ASP A 156 -2.03 4.10 -0.42
CA ASP A 156 -2.57 3.46 0.78
C ASP A 156 -1.81 3.97 2.01
N THR A 157 -2.51 4.10 3.13
CA THR A 157 -1.95 4.60 4.39
C THR A 157 -2.64 3.93 5.58
N MET A 158 -2.34 4.38 6.81
CA MET A 158 -3.00 3.91 8.03
C MET A 158 -3.03 4.99 9.11
N ASN A 159 -3.87 4.77 10.13
CA ASN A 159 -4.04 5.65 11.28
C ASN A 159 -2.71 6.04 11.94
N PHE A 160 -1.79 5.08 12.09
CA PHE A 160 -0.49 5.31 12.73
C PHE A 160 0.29 6.47 12.09
N TRP A 161 0.25 6.60 10.76
CA TRP A 161 0.95 7.71 10.08
C TRP A 161 0.20 9.03 10.23
N MET A 162 -1.11 8.98 10.43
CA MET A 162 -1.91 10.18 10.74
C MET A 162 -1.58 10.70 12.14
N ASP A 163 -1.26 9.80 13.09
CA ASP A 163 -0.88 10.16 14.46
C ASP A 163 0.57 10.63 14.58
N THR A 164 1.50 10.02 13.82
CA THR A 164 2.94 10.18 14.04
C THR A 164 3.68 10.96 12.95
N ALA A 165 3.12 11.08 11.74
CA ALA A 165 3.78 11.68 10.57
C ALA A 165 2.79 12.41 9.65
N LEU A 166 1.79 13.11 10.21
CA LEU A 166 0.68 13.70 9.47
C LEU A 166 1.13 14.69 8.38
N GLU A 167 2.07 15.57 8.66
CA GLU A 167 2.52 16.57 7.68
C GLU A 167 3.30 15.92 6.53
N ASP A 168 4.10 14.90 6.82
CA ASP A 168 4.77 14.11 5.77
C ASP A 168 3.73 13.36 4.93
N LEU A 169 2.71 12.77 5.56
CA LEU A 169 1.61 12.11 4.86
C LEU A 169 0.85 13.09 3.96
N LYS A 170 0.49 14.28 4.45
CA LYS A 170 -0.15 15.32 3.64
C LYS A 170 0.72 15.75 2.46
N SER A 171 2.05 15.77 2.64
CA SER A 171 2.97 16.08 1.54
C SER A 171 2.93 15.04 0.43
N VAL A 172 2.74 13.76 0.76
CA VAL A 172 2.56 12.66 -0.20
C VAL A 172 1.17 12.74 -0.85
N ILE A 173 0.11 12.94 -0.05
CA ILE A 173 -1.28 13.03 -0.55
C ILE A 173 -1.40 14.08 -1.67
N ARG A 174 -0.75 15.23 -1.54
CA ARG A 174 -0.76 16.30 -2.56
C ARG A 174 -0.07 15.91 -3.88
N ARG A 175 0.64 14.79 -3.92
CA ARG A 175 1.40 14.30 -5.09
C ARG A 175 0.76 13.10 -5.77
N VAL A 176 -0.34 12.58 -5.22
CA VAL A 176 -1.00 11.38 -5.73
C VAL A 176 -2.34 11.71 -6.37
N ASN A 177 -2.84 10.80 -7.19
CA ASN A 177 -4.13 11.00 -7.87
C ASN A 177 -5.27 10.34 -7.09
N ILE A 178 -4.99 9.23 -6.41
CA ILE A 178 -5.99 8.37 -5.79
C ILE A 178 -5.51 8.02 -4.38
N ILE A 179 -6.38 8.14 -3.40
CA ILE A 179 -6.18 7.58 -2.06
C ILE A 179 -7.16 6.45 -1.80
N VAL A 180 -6.70 5.37 -1.17
CA VAL A 180 -7.51 4.21 -0.78
C VAL A 180 -7.39 4.04 0.72
N ILE A 181 -8.43 4.36 1.46
CA ILE A 181 -8.49 4.34 2.93
C ILE A 181 -9.74 3.64 3.43
N ASN A 182 -9.77 3.24 4.70
CA ASN A 182 -10.99 2.76 5.32
C ASN A 182 -11.81 3.93 5.91
N ASP A 183 -12.99 3.63 6.44
CA ASP A 183 -13.92 4.62 7.00
C ASP A 183 -13.38 5.31 8.26
N GLU A 184 -12.67 4.60 9.13
CA GLU A 184 -12.02 5.18 10.32
C GLU A 184 -10.88 6.13 9.92
N GLU A 185 -10.04 5.71 8.96
CA GLU A 185 -8.97 6.52 8.40
C GLU A 185 -9.50 7.77 7.70
N ALA A 186 -10.62 7.66 6.97
CA ALA A 186 -11.25 8.80 6.34
C ALA A 186 -11.75 9.83 7.35
N LYS A 187 -12.40 9.38 8.42
CA LYS A 187 -12.85 10.24 9.51
C LYS A 187 -11.68 10.92 10.24
N GLN A 188 -10.63 10.16 10.56
CA GLN A 188 -9.46 10.69 11.23
C GLN A 188 -8.73 11.74 10.39
N LEU A 189 -8.49 11.45 9.10
CA LEU A 189 -7.77 12.35 8.20
C LEU A 189 -8.52 13.66 7.96
N SER A 190 -9.86 13.59 7.89
CA SER A 190 -10.72 14.75 7.62
C SER A 190 -11.19 15.50 8.85
N GLY A 191 -11.24 14.84 10.01
CA GLY A 191 -11.90 15.35 11.22
C GLY A 191 -13.42 15.42 11.09
N LYS A 192 -14.03 14.63 10.18
CA LYS A 192 -15.48 14.59 9.93
C LYS A 192 -16.05 13.22 10.28
N GLU A 193 -17.30 13.18 10.80
CA GLU A 193 -18.01 11.94 11.11
C GLU A 193 -18.72 11.31 9.89
N SER A 194 -19.28 12.14 9.02
CA SER A 194 -19.91 11.70 7.79
C SER A 194 -18.87 11.38 6.72
N LEU A 195 -18.96 10.23 6.05
CA LEU A 195 -18.03 9.85 4.98
C LEU A 195 -18.15 10.74 3.74
N LEU A 196 -19.33 11.35 3.51
CA LEU A 196 -19.51 12.34 2.45
C LEU A 196 -18.71 13.60 2.75
N ASP A 197 -18.87 14.15 3.96
CA ASP A 197 -18.14 15.35 4.39
C ASP A 197 -16.63 15.05 4.49
N ALA A 198 -16.26 13.84 4.91
CA ALA A 198 -14.88 13.38 4.95
C ALA A 198 -14.24 13.39 3.57
N ALA A 199 -14.92 12.84 2.57
CA ALA A 199 -14.44 12.82 1.20
C ALA A 199 -14.28 14.24 0.64
N GLU A 200 -15.25 15.15 0.88
CA GLU A 200 -15.16 16.56 0.46
C GLU A 200 -13.94 17.27 1.09
N GLU A 201 -13.68 17.01 2.38
CA GLU A 201 -12.52 17.60 3.08
C GLU A 201 -11.20 17.05 2.51
N ILE A 202 -11.11 15.73 2.33
CA ILE A 202 -9.93 15.06 1.77
C ILE A 202 -9.69 15.48 0.32
N GLN A 203 -10.74 15.73 -0.46
CA GLN A 203 -10.61 16.16 -1.85
C GLN A 203 -9.91 17.52 -1.99
N LYS A 204 -9.93 18.36 -0.95
CA LYS A 204 -9.20 19.66 -0.92
C LYS A 204 -7.68 19.50 -1.00
N PHE A 205 -7.13 18.30 -0.75
CA PHE A 205 -5.72 18.02 -1.00
C PHE A 205 -5.37 17.92 -2.49
N GLY A 206 -6.34 17.98 -3.40
CA GLY A 206 -6.13 17.93 -4.85
C GLY A 206 -6.25 16.52 -5.44
N LEU A 207 -6.76 15.57 -4.70
CA LEU A 207 -7.00 14.20 -5.16
C LEU A 207 -8.07 14.16 -6.25
N LYS A 208 -7.82 13.30 -7.25
CA LYS A 208 -8.79 13.06 -8.33
C LYS A 208 -9.87 12.07 -7.92
N TYR A 209 -9.46 11.06 -7.15
CA TYR A 209 -10.37 10.04 -6.65
C TYR A 209 -10.04 9.67 -5.20
N ILE A 210 -11.08 9.36 -4.44
CA ILE A 210 -10.99 8.85 -3.07
C ILE A 210 -11.79 7.55 -3.02
N ILE A 211 -11.18 6.46 -2.54
CA ILE A 211 -11.85 5.19 -2.31
C ILE A 211 -11.88 4.95 -0.81
N ILE A 212 -13.09 4.88 -0.25
CA ILE A 212 -13.32 4.58 1.17
C ILE A 212 -13.86 3.16 1.29
N LYS A 213 -13.07 2.27 1.88
CA LYS A 213 -13.42 0.88 2.18
C LYS A 213 -14.29 0.82 3.43
N LYS A 214 -15.33 -0.02 3.45
CA LYS A 214 -16.28 -0.15 4.56
C LYS A 214 -16.43 -1.60 5.04
N GLY A 215 -15.36 -2.39 4.96
CA GLY A 215 -15.40 -3.81 5.31
C GLY A 215 -16.45 -4.57 4.50
N GLU A 216 -17.31 -5.36 5.19
CA GLU A 216 -18.40 -6.11 4.56
C GLU A 216 -19.50 -5.24 3.93
N HIS A 217 -19.50 -3.94 4.19
CA HIS A 217 -20.46 -2.97 3.62
C HIS A 217 -19.97 -2.38 2.28
N GLY A 218 -18.92 -2.95 1.69
CA GLY A 218 -18.39 -2.58 0.37
C GLY A 218 -17.47 -1.36 0.40
N ALA A 219 -17.60 -0.48 -0.58
CA ALA A 219 -16.76 0.70 -0.72
C ALA A 219 -17.52 1.88 -1.34
N MET A 220 -17.00 3.08 -1.09
CA MET A 220 -17.44 4.30 -1.75
C MET A 220 -16.32 4.86 -2.63
N LEU A 221 -16.62 5.22 -3.86
CA LEU A 221 -15.73 5.92 -4.77
C LEU A 221 -16.20 7.35 -4.94
N PHE A 222 -15.35 8.32 -4.68
CA PHE A 222 -15.58 9.74 -4.93
C PHE A 222 -14.66 10.23 -6.05
N GLY A 223 -15.22 10.99 -6.98
CA GLY A 223 -14.51 11.65 -8.07
C GLY A 223 -15.06 13.06 -8.28
N GLU A 224 -14.63 13.73 -9.36
CA GLU A 224 -15.15 15.06 -9.70
C GLU A 224 -16.68 15.02 -9.88
N ASN A 225 -17.43 15.59 -8.94
CA ASN A 225 -18.90 15.72 -8.94
C ASN A 225 -19.71 14.41 -8.97
N GLN A 226 -19.11 13.29 -8.66
CA GLN A 226 -19.79 11.99 -8.66
C GLN A 226 -19.29 11.12 -7.51
N HIS A 227 -20.21 10.34 -6.94
CA HIS A 227 -19.86 9.28 -6.02
C HIS A 227 -20.61 7.99 -6.36
N PHE A 228 -20.00 6.85 -6.10
CA PHE A 228 -20.57 5.53 -6.31
C PHE A 228 -20.44 4.73 -5.02
N ASN A 229 -21.47 3.98 -4.69
CA ASN A 229 -21.46 2.96 -3.65
C ASN A 229 -21.40 1.58 -4.33
N LEU A 230 -20.49 0.73 -3.84
CA LEU A 230 -20.30 -0.65 -4.28
C LEU A 230 -20.62 -1.59 -3.13
#